data_1e95ed66903472e4b285139a13941b70
#
_entry.id   1e95ed66903472e4b285139a13941b70
#
_cell.length_a   1.000
_cell.length_b   1.000
_cell.length_c   1.000
_cell.angle_alpha   90.00
_cell.angle_beta   90.00
_cell.angle_gamma   90.00
#
_symmetry.space_group_name_H-M   'P 1'
#
loop_
_entity.id
_entity.type
_entity.pdbx_description
1 polymer ?
#
loop_
_entity_poly.entity_id
_entity_poly.type
_entity_poly.pdbx_seq_one_letter_code
_entity_poly.pdbx_strand_id
1 'polypeptide(L)'
;MVTESRSKRPIVIGLLAGEPSGDLLGAGLINALRAMLRDREVTFMGVGGARMQAAGLICLADFETLSMNGFREPIMRLPELYRMYRELSTTLVEARVDAFVGIDFNVFNFLLEARLKRQGIPTAHYVSPSVYAWRRGRTKKVSRSADKLFCLFPFEPAFYKGHEVDARFIGHPMAAEIPLQAGSDEARKEVRLSLGLDLNDIILAVLPGSRGSEVELMLRPMLQAAQGFAEAQPASNRSVR
;
A
#
# COMPACT_ATOMS: atom_id res chain seq x y z
N MET A 1 -12.41 33.44 -36.14
CA MET A 1 -11.57 32.26 -36.03
C MET A 1 -11.91 31.59 -34.70
N VAL A 2 -12.72 30.55 -34.76
CA VAL A 2 -13.10 29.75 -33.59
C VAL A 2 -11.94 28.81 -33.35
N THR A 3 -11.23 29.01 -32.24
CA THR A 3 -10.21 28.07 -31.74
C THR A 3 -10.96 26.80 -31.36
N GLU A 4 -10.89 25.76 -32.19
CA GLU A 4 -11.29 24.41 -31.85
C GLU A 4 -10.57 24.00 -30.57
N SER A 5 -11.33 23.89 -29.50
CA SER A 5 -10.93 23.18 -28.28
C SER A 5 -10.53 21.77 -28.68
N ARG A 6 -9.22 21.49 -28.80
CA ARG A 6 -8.72 20.12 -28.89
C ARG A 6 -9.27 19.38 -27.68
N SER A 7 -10.28 18.55 -27.91
CA SER A 7 -10.77 17.59 -26.96
C SER A 7 -9.55 16.79 -26.48
N LYS A 8 -9.09 17.09 -25.29
CA LYS A 8 -7.97 16.34 -24.70
C LYS A 8 -8.47 14.93 -24.47
N ARG A 9 -7.82 13.94 -25.12
CA ARG A 9 -8.18 12.53 -24.90
C ARG A 9 -8.25 12.23 -23.39
N PRO A 10 -9.11 11.29 -22.96
CA PRO A 10 -9.12 10.82 -21.57
C PRO A 10 -7.72 10.38 -21.12
N ILE A 11 -7.39 10.67 -19.88
CA ILE A 11 -6.15 10.16 -19.25
C ILE A 11 -6.41 8.75 -18.78
N VAL A 12 -5.52 7.83 -19.08
CA VAL A 12 -5.60 6.45 -18.60
C VAL A 12 -4.40 6.17 -17.67
N ILE A 13 -4.68 5.80 -16.43
CA ILE A 13 -3.65 5.53 -15.42
C ILE A 13 -3.72 4.06 -15.00
N GLY A 14 -2.61 3.35 -15.18
CA GLY A 14 -2.44 1.99 -14.70
C GLY A 14 -2.04 1.98 -13.21
N LEU A 15 -2.67 1.14 -12.40
CA LEU A 15 -2.37 1.01 -10.96
C LEU A 15 -2.29 -0.47 -10.58
N LEU A 16 -1.34 -0.83 -9.70
CA LEU A 16 -1.29 -2.17 -9.15
C LEU A 16 -0.94 -2.16 -7.66
N ALA A 17 -1.84 -2.70 -6.85
CA ALA A 17 -1.64 -3.07 -5.47
C ALA A 17 -1.83 -4.59 -5.31
N GLY A 18 -0.97 -5.25 -4.54
CA GLY A 18 -1.05 -6.70 -4.30
C GLY A 18 -1.32 -7.06 -2.85
N GLU A 19 -1.48 -6.08 -1.96
CA GLU A 19 -1.75 -6.28 -0.53
C GLU A 19 -2.83 -5.30 -0.03
N PRO A 20 -3.55 -5.61 1.06
CA PRO A 20 -4.59 -4.73 1.61
C PRO A 20 -4.09 -3.33 2.00
N SER A 21 -2.83 -3.21 2.44
CA SER A 21 -2.16 -1.92 2.71
C SER A 21 -2.03 -1.09 1.44
N GLY A 22 -1.60 -1.73 0.35
CA GLY A 22 -1.50 -1.09 -0.97
C GLY A 22 -2.86 -0.71 -1.54
N ASP A 23 -3.90 -1.51 -1.32
CA ASP A 23 -5.27 -1.21 -1.73
C ASP A 23 -5.80 0.06 -1.05
N LEU A 24 -5.54 0.24 0.24
CA LEU A 24 -5.88 1.48 0.95
C LEU A 24 -5.17 2.71 0.36
N LEU A 25 -3.86 2.60 0.15
CA LEU A 25 -3.05 3.68 -0.43
C LEU A 25 -3.49 4.00 -1.87
N GLY A 26 -3.78 2.97 -2.66
CA GLY A 26 -4.24 3.10 -4.04
C GLY A 26 -5.60 3.78 -4.14
N ALA A 27 -6.53 3.46 -3.27
CA ALA A 27 -7.83 4.12 -3.21
C ALA A 27 -7.68 5.62 -2.89
N GLY A 28 -6.83 5.96 -1.92
CA GLY A 28 -6.50 7.35 -1.61
C GLY A 28 -5.89 8.09 -2.80
N LEU A 29 -4.96 7.45 -3.52
CA LEU A 29 -4.34 8.00 -4.72
C LEU A 29 -5.36 8.25 -5.84
N ILE A 30 -6.26 7.30 -6.11
CA ILE A 30 -7.33 7.44 -7.11
C ILE A 30 -8.20 8.66 -6.79
N ASN A 31 -8.66 8.77 -5.53
CA ASN A 31 -9.51 9.87 -5.10
C ASN A 31 -8.80 11.22 -5.23
N ALA A 32 -7.53 11.31 -4.83
CA ALA A 32 -6.73 12.52 -4.94
C ALA A 32 -6.51 12.93 -6.41
N LEU A 33 -6.14 11.98 -7.28
CA LEU A 33 -5.95 12.26 -8.70
C LEU A 33 -7.23 12.70 -9.37
N ARG A 34 -8.37 12.07 -9.05
CA ARG A 34 -9.68 12.47 -9.56
C ARG A 34 -10.06 13.88 -9.14
N ALA A 35 -9.80 14.24 -7.89
CA ALA A 35 -10.04 15.60 -7.38
C ALA A 35 -9.13 16.65 -8.05
N MET A 36 -7.86 16.30 -8.31
CA MET A 36 -6.91 17.20 -8.99
C MET A 36 -7.18 17.35 -10.48
N LEU A 37 -7.68 16.31 -11.11
CA LEU A 37 -7.91 16.24 -12.57
C LEU A 37 -9.40 16.38 -12.93
N ARG A 38 -10.20 17.01 -12.06
CA ARG A 38 -11.67 17.14 -12.20
C ARG A 38 -12.14 17.72 -13.54
N ASP A 39 -11.29 18.52 -14.21
CA ASP A 39 -11.60 19.12 -15.52
C ASP A 39 -11.22 18.21 -16.70
N ARG A 40 -10.83 16.95 -16.41
CA ARG A 40 -10.43 15.96 -17.40
C ARG A 40 -11.07 14.61 -17.09
N GLU A 41 -11.44 13.89 -18.13
CA GLU A 41 -11.82 12.49 -17.99
C GLU A 41 -10.60 11.65 -17.65
N VAL A 42 -10.65 10.89 -16.53
CA VAL A 42 -9.57 10.02 -16.07
C VAL A 42 -10.13 8.62 -15.82
N THR A 43 -9.51 7.64 -16.43
CA THR A 43 -9.77 6.22 -16.22
C THR A 43 -8.63 5.59 -15.45
N PHE A 44 -8.95 4.79 -14.43
CA PHE A 44 -8.01 4.00 -13.66
C PHE A 44 -8.23 2.53 -13.96
N MET A 45 -7.17 1.79 -14.29
CA MET A 45 -7.25 0.38 -14.61
C MET A 45 -6.04 -0.39 -14.07
N GLY A 46 -6.22 -1.67 -13.72
CA GLY A 46 -5.13 -2.49 -13.18
C GLY A 46 -5.58 -3.53 -12.18
N VAL A 47 -4.85 -3.70 -11.08
CA VAL A 47 -5.19 -4.65 -10.02
C VAL A 47 -5.24 -3.94 -8.68
N GLY A 48 -6.32 -4.17 -7.94
CA GLY A 48 -6.53 -3.63 -6.61
C GLY A 48 -7.71 -4.30 -5.93
N GLY A 49 -7.77 -4.19 -4.62
CA GLY A 49 -8.83 -4.75 -3.80
C GLY A 49 -10.13 -3.94 -3.83
N ALA A 50 -11.01 -4.24 -2.89
CA ALA A 50 -12.35 -3.66 -2.84
C ALA A 50 -12.33 -2.13 -2.68
N ARG A 51 -11.33 -1.56 -2.01
CA ARG A 51 -11.22 -0.10 -1.80
C ARG A 51 -10.86 0.64 -3.08
N MET A 52 -9.89 0.15 -3.84
CA MET A 52 -9.54 0.74 -5.14
C MET A 52 -10.67 0.58 -6.15
N GLN A 53 -11.37 -0.56 -6.15
CA GLN A 53 -12.55 -0.78 -6.99
C GLN A 53 -13.68 0.19 -6.63
N ALA A 54 -13.98 0.37 -5.35
CA ALA A 54 -14.96 1.35 -4.87
C ALA A 54 -14.55 2.80 -5.23
N ALA A 55 -13.25 3.11 -5.28
CA ALA A 55 -12.73 4.37 -5.76
C ALA A 55 -12.78 4.50 -7.30
N GLY A 56 -13.15 3.44 -8.03
CA GLY A 56 -13.37 3.44 -9.48
C GLY A 56 -12.21 2.87 -10.30
N LEU A 57 -11.44 1.94 -9.76
CA LEU A 57 -10.48 1.13 -10.51
C LEU A 57 -11.24 0.10 -11.36
N ILE A 58 -10.93 0.03 -12.64
CA ILE A 58 -11.33 -1.07 -13.53
C ILE A 58 -10.34 -2.21 -13.30
N CYS A 59 -10.82 -3.30 -12.69
CA CYS A 59 -9.97 -4.44 -12.35
C CYS A 59 -9.70 -5.30 -13.58
N LEU A 60 -8.42 -5.56 -13.86
CA LEU A 60 -7.96 -6.36 -15.00
C LEU A 60 -7.65 -7.82 -14.61
N ALA A 61 -7.42 -8.08 -13.33
CA ALA A 61 -7.17 -9.40 -12.79
C ALA A 61 -7.59 -9.48 -11.31
N ASP A 62 -7.78 -10.69 -10.83
CA ASP A 62 -8.19 -10.93 -9.45
C ASP A 62 -7.09 -10.54 -8.45
N PHE A 63 -7.45 -9.67 -7.51
CA PHE A 63 -6.58 -9.20 -6.42
C PHE A 63 -6.16 -10.35 -5.50
N GLU A 64 -7.06 -11.31 -5.21
CA GLU A 64 -6.77 -12.44 -4.32
C GLU A 64 -5.64 -13.31 -4.89
N THR A 65 -5.52 -13.42 -6.20
CA THR A 65 -4.42 -14.15 -6.84
C THR A 65 -3.05 -13.59 -6.48
N LEU A 66 -2.93 -12.27 -6.26
CA LEU A 66 -1.70 -11.62 -5.81
C LEU A 66 -1.56 -11.61 -4.29
N SER A 67 -2.65 -11.37 -3.55
CA SER A 67 -2.64 -11.17 -2.09
C SER A 67 -2.43 -12.46 -1.29
N MET A 68 -2.82 -13.61 -1.81
CA MET A 68 -2.70 -14.91 -1.15
C MET A 68 -1.26 -15.47 -1.07
N ASN A 69 -0.24 -14.66 -1.25
CA ASN A 69 1.17 -15.06 -1.09
C ASN A 69 1.54 -15.36 0.38
N GLY A 70 0.85 -16.31 1.00
CA GLY A 70 1.32 -17.00 2.18
C GLY A 70 2.56 -17.83 1.86
N PHE A 71 3.50 -17.88 2.78
CA PHE A 71 4.86 -18.45 2.68
C PHE A 71 4.96 -19.92 2.21
N ARG A 72 3.86 -20.63 1.97
CA ARG A 72 3.89 -22.10 1.75
C ARG A 72 3.99 -22.61 0.32
N GLU A 73 3.62 -21.82 -0.72
CA GLU A 73 3.66 -22.32 -2.11
C GLU A 73 4.09 -21.30 -3.21
N PRO A 74 5.19 -20.53 -3.07
CA PRO A 74 5.55 -19.56 -4.11
C PRO A 74 5.96 -20.20 -5.43
N ILE A 75 6.53 -21.42 -5.39
CA ILE A 75 7.13 -22.05 -6.58
C ILE A 75 6.06 -22.63 -7.52
N MET A 76 5.00 -23.24 -6.99
CA MET A 76 3.94 -23.84 -7.80
C MET A 76 3.07 -22.80 -8.55
N ARG A 77 3.02 -21.56 -8.06
CA ARG A 77 2.21 -20.47 -8.64
C ARG A 77 3.00 -19.55 -9.60
N LEU A 78 4.30 -19.77 -9.76
CA LEU A 78 5.13 -18.99 -10.68
C LEU A 78 4.58 -18.94 -12.11
N PRO A 79 4.07 -20.04 -12.72
CA PRO A 79 3.50 -19.99 -14.07
C PRO A 79 2.24 -19.10 -14.14
N GLU A 80 1.39 -19.13 -13.11
CA GLU A 80 0.17 -18.31 -13.02
C GLU A 80 0.52 -16.83 -12.89
N LEU A 81 1.44 -16.50 -11.98
CA LEU A 81 1.93 -15.13 -11.80
C LEU A 81 2.64 -14.60 -13.06
N TYR A 82 3.39 -15.46 -13.76
CA TYR A 82 4.03 -15.08 -15.01
C TYR A 82 3.02 -14.83 -16.13
N ARG A 83 1.97 -15.66 -16.23
CA ARG A 83 0.87 -15.44 -17.17
C ARG A 83 0.17 -14.12 -16.89
N MET A 84 -0.24 -13.87 -15.62
CA MET A 84 -0.84 -12.63 -15.20
C MET A 84 0.05 -11.41 -15.51
N TYR A 85 1.35 -11.50 -15.23
CA TYR A 85 2.32 -10.47 -15.58
C TYR A 85 2.32 -10.15 -17.08
N ARG A 86 2.29 -11.17 -17.92
CA ARG A 86 2.25 -10.99 -19.37
C ARG A 86 0.96 -10.36 -19.83
N GLU A 87 -0.16 -10.86 -19.37
CA GLU A 87 -1.51 -10.37 -19.71
C GLU A 87 -1.67 -8.90 -19.28
N LEU A 88 -1.38 -8.58 -18.02
CA LEU A 88 -1.43 -7.20 -17.52
C LEU A 88 -0.53 -6.26 -18.32
N SER A 89 0.72 -6.69 -18.57
CA SER A 89 1.64 -5.88 -19.35
C SER A 89 1.13 -5.59 -20.75
N THR A 90 0.55 -6.59 -21.44
CA THR A 90 0.00 -6.44 -22.79
C THR A 90 -1.23 -5.53 -22.77
N THR A 91 -2.18 -5.78 -21.87
CA THR A 91 -3.40 -4.97 -21.74
C THR A 91 -3.09 -3.50 -21.45
N LEU A 92 -2.15 -3.22 -20.54
CA LEU A 92 -1.78 -1.83 -20.21
C LEU A 92 -1.10 -1.11 -21.39
N VAL A 93 -0.28 -1.82 -22.16
CA VAL A 93 0.35 -1.25 -23.37
C VAL A 93 -0.69 -1.01 -24.45
N GLU A 94 -1.59 -1.96 -24.71
CA GLU A 94 -2.68 -1.83 -25.71
C GLU A 94 -3.67 -0.73 -25.34
N ALA A 95 -3.97 -0.57 -24.05
CA ALA A 95 -4.80 0.52 -23.53
C ALA A 95 -4.09 1.89 -23.60
N ARG A 96 -2.80 1.93 -23.98
CA ARG A 96 -2.00 3.16 -24.07
C ARG A 96 -2.09 3.99 -22.81
N VAL A 97 -1.82 3.35 -21.65
CA VAL A 97 -1.83 4.07 -20.36
C VAL A 97 -0.83 5.22 -20.41
N ASP A 98 -1.23 6.37 -19.88
CA ASP A 98 -0.40 7.60 -19.83
C ASP A 98 0.67 7.53 -18.75
N ALA A 99 0.42 6.74 -17.70
CA ALA A 99 1.36 6.44 -16.63
C ALA A 99 0.97 5.15 -15.91
N PHE A 100 1.93 4.52 -15.26
CA PHE A 100 1.69 3.37 -14.39
C PHE A 100 2.26 3.64 -12.98
N VAL A 101 1.51 3.26 -11.94
CA VAL A 101 1.96 3.35 -10.55
C VAL A 101 1.84 1.99 -9.88
N GLY A 102 2.98 1.38 -9.56
CA GLY A 102 3.04 0.22 -8.67
C GLY A 102 2.97 0.68 -7.21
N ILE A 103 2.09 0.07 -6.42
CA ILE A 103 1.87 0.44 -5.02
C ILE A 103 2.32 -0.72 -4.14
N ASP A 104 3.39 -0.50 -3.35
CA ASP A 104 4.01 -1.55 -2.54
C ASP A 104 4.26 -2.83 -3.37
N PHE A 105 4.11 -4.04 -2.83
CA PHE A 105 4.20 -5.31 -3.56
C PHE A 105 5.41 -5.41 -4.51
N ASN A 106 6.57 -5.13 -3.96
CA ASN A 106 7.80 -4.74 -4.64
C ASN A 106 8.27 -5.65 -5.79
N VAL A 107 8.19 -6.99 -5.63
CA VAL A 107 8.81 -7.89 -6.63
C VAL A 107 8.07 -7.87 -7.95
N PHE A 108 6.75 -8.00 -7.90
CA PHE A 108 5.90 -8.03 -9.08
C PHE A 108 5.85 -6.64 -9.75
N ASN A 109 5.63 -5.60 -8.95
CA ASN A 109 5.59 -4.23 -9.45
C ASN A 109 6.87 -3.82 -10.15
N PHE A 110 8.06 -4.10 -9.58
CA PHE A 110 9.33 -3.77 -10.25
C PHE A 110 9.53 -4.46 -11.59
N LEU A 111 9.03 -5.68 -11.75
CA LEU A 111 9.08 -6.36 -13.04
C LEU A 111 8.16 -5.70 -14.06
N LEU A 112 6.93 -5.37 -13.65
CA LEU A 112 5.93 -4.75 -14.52
C LEU A 112 6.32 -3.33 -14.89
N GLU A 113 6.72 -2.51 -13.92
CA GLU A 113 7.26 -1.16 -14.12
C GLU A 113 8.42 -1.15 -15.11
N ALA A 114 9.43 -2.00 -14.89
CA ALA A 114 10.60 -2.08 -15.78
C ALA A 114 10.21 -2.47 -17.22
N ARG A 115 9.16 -3.28 -17.40
CA ARG A 115 8.67 -3.62 -18.74
C ARG A 115 7.94 -2.44 -19.38
N LEU A 116 7.05 -1.79 -18.63
CA LEU A 116 6.28 -0.65 -19.13
C LEU A 116 7.19 0.56 -19.43
N LYS A 117 8.16 0.83 -18.56
CA LYS A 117 9.19 1.86 -18.79
C LYS A 117 9.96 1.63 -20.10
N ARG A 118 10.33 0.37 -20.41
CA ARG A 118 10.98 0.04 -21.70
C ARG A 118 10.07 0.24 -22.92
N GLN A 119 8.76 0.28 -22.72
CA GLN A 119 7.78 0.63 -23.75
C GLN A 119 7.49 2.14 -23.82
N GLY A 120 8.25 2.95 -23.06
CA GLY A 120 8.09 4.41 -23.04
C GLY A 120 6.93 4.90 -22.18
N ILE A 121 6.33 4.05 -21.36
CA ILE A 121 5.27 4.43 -20.41
C ILE A 121 5.93 4.97 -19.16
N PRO A 122 5.65 6.21 -18.72
CA PRO A 122 6.13 6.76 -17.45
C PRO A 122 5.70 5.89 -16.27
N THR A 123 6.65 5.56 -15.38
CA THR A 123 6.40 4.68 -14.25
C THR A 123 6.72 5.35 -12.92
N ALA A 124 5.90 5.08 -11.92
CA ALA A 124 6.16 5.48 -10.55
C ALA A 124 5.97 4.29 -9.62
N HIS A 125 6.78 4.25 -8.57
CA HIS A 125 6.59 3.30 -7.47
C HIS A 125 6.16 4.05 -6.22
N TYR A 126 5.09 3.62 -5.59
CA TYR A 126 4.56 4.20 -4.37
C TYR A 126 4.84 3.25 -3.20
N VAL A 127 5.49 3.73 -2.19
CA VAL A 127 6.08 3.07 -1.02
C VAL A 127 7.49 2.53 -1.32
N SER A 128 8.49 3.24 -0.79
CA SER A 128 9.88 2.79 -0.89
C SER A 128 10.08 1.43 -0.19
N PRO A 129 10.73 0.46 -0.82
CA PRO A 129 11.11 -0.76 -0.10
C PRO A 129 12.08 -0.43 1.03
N SER A 130 12.05 -1.21 2.11
CA SER A 130 12.90 -1.02 3.31
C SER A 130 14.39 -1.23 3.01
N VAL A 131 14.99 -0.38 2.18
CA VAL A 131 16.40 -0.46 1.79
C VAL A 131 17.36 -0.02 2.89
N TYR A 132 16.87 0.75 3.84
CA TYR A 132 17.62 1.29 4.98
C TYR A 132 17.98 0.21 6.02
N ALA A 133 17.13 -0.79 6.19
CA ALA A 133 17.34 -1.84 7.20
C ALA A 133 18.29 -2.94 6.71
N TRP A 134 18.16 -3.34 5.44
CA TRP A 134 18.92 -4.47 4.90
C TRP A 134 18.74 -4.58 3.38
N ARG A 135 19.63 -4.86 2.55
CA ARG A 135 19.54 -4.97 1.08
C ARG A 135 19.64 -3.64 0.33
N ARG A 136 20.67 -2.87 0.60
CA ARG A 136 20.99 -1.62 -0.14
C ARG A 136 21.05 -1.81 -1.67
N GLY A 137 21.36 -3.00 -2.17
CA GLY A 137 21.35 -3.29 -3.62
C GLY A 137 19.96 -3.18 -4.30
N ARG A 138 18.86 -3.11 -3.53
CA ARG A 138 17.52 -2.87 -4.08
C ARG A 138 17.34 -1.48 -4.68
N THR A 139 18.12 -0.47 -4.24
CA THR A 139 18.07 0.88 -4.83
C THR A 139 18.31 0.86 -6.33
N LYS A 140 19.29 0.06 -6.81
CA LYS A 140 19.53 -0.13 -8.24
C LYS A 140 18.34 -0.77 -8.97
N LYS A 141 17.62 -1.69 -8.31
CA LYS A 141 16.45 -2.33 -8.91
C LYS A 141 15.30 -1.33 -9.07
N VAL A 142 15.03 -0.55 -8.03
CA VAL A 142 14.02 0.54 -8.07
C VAL A 142 14.34 1.53 -9.18
N SER A 143 15.56 2.02 -9.23
CA SER A 143 16.03 3.00 -10.22
C SER A 143 15.87 2.50 -11.68
N ARG A 144 16.01 1.18 -11.91
CA ARG A 144 15.80 0.58 -13.23
C ARG A 144 14.33 0.36 -13.58
N SER A 145 13.47 0.22 -12.57
CA SER A 145 12.05 -0.09 -12.77
C SER A 145 11.18 1.16 -12.84
N ALA A 146 11.43 2.16 -12.01
CA ALA A 146 10.58 3.34 -11.93
C ALA A 146 11.33 4.63 -12.27
N ASP A 147 10.62 5.60 -12.86
CA ASP A 147 11.12 6.97 -13.09
C ASP A 147 10.99 7.81 -11.82
N LYS A 148 9.93 7.56 -11.05
CA LYS A 148 9.64 8.24 -9.78
C LYS A 148 9.43 7.24 -8.66
N LEU A 149 9.86 7.64 -7.46
CA LEU A 149 9.62 6.89 -6.23
C LEU A 149 8.97 7.82 -5.20
N PHE A 150 7.79 7.45 -4.72
CA PHE A 150 7.09 8.16 -3.66
C PHE A 150 7.38 7.50 -2.32
N CYS A 151 8.13 8.21 -1.48
CA CYS A 151 8.62 7.78 -0.19
C CYS A 151 7.68 8.22 0.93
N LEU A 152 7.38 7.33 1.88
CA LEU A 152 6.53 7.62 3.03
C LEU A 152 7.28 8.28 4.19
N PHE A 153 8.61 8.13 4.25
CA PHE A 153 9.44 8.68 5.31
C PHE A 153 10.49 9.66 4.80
N PRO A 154 10.78 10.75 5.56
CA PRO A 154 11.62 11.84 5.10
C PRO A 154 13.09 11.45 4.88
N PHE A 155 13.55 10.36 5.48
CA PHE A 155 14.92 9.87 5.33
C PHE A 155 15.14 8.98 4.11
N GLU A 156 14.07 8.43 3.50
CA GLU A 156 14.16 7.44 2.42
C GLU A 156 14.78 8.00 1.13
N PRO A 157 14.44 9.23 0.66
CA PRO A 157 15.02 9.77 -0.59
C PRO A 157 16.55 9.84 -0.56
N ALA A 158 17.16 9.98 0.62
CA ALA A 158 18.60 10.06 0.75
C ALA A 158 19.33 8.79 0.26
N PHE A 159 18.69 7.62 0.35
CA PHE A 159 19.25 6.34 -0.13
C PHE A 159 19.27 6.21 -1.65
N TYR A 160 18.54 7.06 -2.35
CA TYR A 160 18.43 7.04 -3.81
C TYR A 160 19.27 8.14 -4.48
N LYS A 161 20.02 8.93 -3.71
CA LYS A 161 20.97 9.91 -4.25
C LYS A 161 22.01 9.21 -5.14
N GLY A 162 22.23 9.73 -6.35
CA GLY A 162 23.12 9.14 -7.34
C GLY A 162 22.50 7.99 -8.15
N HIS A 163 21.22 7.71 -8.01
CA HIS A 163 20.45 6.80 -8.85
C HIS A 163 19.53 7.58 -9.82
N GLU A 164 19.18 6.95 -10.95
CA GLU A 164 18.33 7.57 -11.99
C GLU A 164 16.84 7.65 -11.66
N VAL A 165 16.45 7.48 -10.39
CA VAL A 165 15.07 7.59 -9.94
C VAL A 165 14.85 8.90 -9.19
N ASP A 166 13.78 9.63 -9.53
CA ASP A 166 13.35 10.83 -8.81
C ASP A 166 12.59 10.41 -7.53
N ALA A 167 13.32 10.25 -6.43
CA ALA A 167 12.76 9.85 -5.15
C ALA A 167 12.31 11.08 -4.35
N ARG A 168 11.02 11.11 -3.96
CA ARG A 168 10.43 12.21 -3.23
C ARG A 168 9.69 11.75 -1.99
N PHE A 169 9.92 12.43 -0.88
CA PHE A 169 9.11 12.29 0.31
C PHE A 169 7.75 12.95 0.07
N ILE A 170 6.66 12.21 0.27
CA ILE A 170 5.29 12.69 0.08
C ILE A 170 4.47 12.64 1.38
N GLY A 171 5.02 12.11 2.46
CA GLY A 171 4.32 11.88 3.73
C GLY A 171 3.59 10.55 3.78
N HIS A 172 3.20 10.15 4.98
CA HIS A 172 2.41 8.95 5.20
C HIS A 172 0.92 9.34 5.29
N PRO A 173 0.00 8.72 4.50
CA PRO A 173 -1.42 9.09 4.50
C PRO A 173 -2.07 9.05 5.87
N MET A 174 -1.71 8.09 6.73
CA MET A 174 -2.21 8.03 8.11
C MET A 174 -1.92 9.29 8.93
N ALA A 175 -0.90 10.07 8.58
CA ALA A 175 -0.62 11.32 9.27
C ALA A 175 -1.72 12.37 9.06
N ALA A 176 -2.48 12.27 7.98
CA ALA A 176 -3.64 13.11 7.74
C ALA A 176 -4.93 12.56 8.39
N GLU A 177 -4.97 11.26 8.67
CA GLU A 177 -6.13 10.58 9.26
C GLU A 177 -6.12 10.64 10.79
N ILE A 178 -4.92 10.67 11.40
CA ILE A 178 -4.77 10.68 12.85
C ILE A 178 -4.70 12.13 13.34
N PRO A 179 -5.69 12.62 14.11
CA PRO A 179 -5.67 13.97 14.66
C PRO A 179 -4.43 14.18 15.56
N LEU A 180 -3.86 15.37 15.54
CA LEU A 180 -2.72 15.70 16.42
C LEU A 180 -3.04 15.50 17.91
N GLN A 181 -4.31 15.68 18.28
CA GLN A 181 -4.81 15.54 19.65
C GLN A 181 -5.19 14.10 20.01
N ALA A 182 -5.03 13.11 19.11
CA ALA A 182 -5.42 11.71 19.37
C ALA A 182 -4.74 11.09 20.60
N GLY A 183 -3.59 11.64 21.02
CA GLY A 183 -2.88 11.24 22.24
C GLY A 183 -3.22 12.05 23.49
N SER A 184 -4.13 13.02 23.43
CA SER A 184 -4.53 13.82 24.59
C SER A 184 -5.28 12.98 25.64
N ASP A 185 -5.31 13.46 26.89
CA ASP A 185 -6.02 12.77 27.97
C ASP A 185 -7.54 12.76 27.71
N GLU A 186 -8.08 13.80 27.07
CA GLU A 186 -9.47 13.88 26.66
C GLU A 186 -9.81 12.82 25.61
N ALA A 187 -9.00 12.71 24.55
CA ALA A 187 -9.19 11.70 23.51
C ALA A 187 -9.07 10.28 24.08
N ARG A 188 -8.12 10.05 24.99
CA ARG A 188 -7.98 8.76 25.68
C ARG A 188 -9.20 8.41 26.50
N LYS A 189 -9.77 9.37 27.25
CA LYS A 189 -11.02 9.18 28.04
C LYS A 189 -12.17 8.81 27.12
N GLU A 190 -12.36 9.55 26.04
CA GLU A 190 -13.44 9.32 25.07
C GLU A 190 -13.35 7.92 24.46
N VAL A 191 -12.16 7.52 24.00
CA VAL A 191 -11.93 6.17 23.43
C VAL A 191 -12.16 5.07 24.47
N ARG A 192 -11.68 5.24 25.73
CA ARG A 192 -11.93 4.28 26.80
C ARG A 192 -13.42 4.09 27.05
N LEU A 193 -14.17 5.18 27.18
CA LEU A 193 -15.62 5.15 27.36
C LEU A 193 -16.35 4.49 26.18
N SER A 194 -15.92 4.78 24.93
CA SER A 194 -16.52 4.17 23.73
C SER A 194 -16.29 2.65 23.66
N LEU A 195 -15.17 2.17 24.22
CA LEU A 195 -14.85 0.75 24.33
C LEU A 195 -15.43 0.08 25.59
N GLY A 196 -16.15 0.83 26.44
CA GLY A 196 -16.69 0.34 27.70
C GLY A 196 -15.62 -0.02 28.74
N LEU A 197 -14.47 0.68 28.71
CA LEU A 197 -13.35 0.50 29.63
C LEU A 197 -13.36 1.58 30.71
N ASP A 198 -12.93 1.22 31.92
CA ASP A 198 -12.75 2.20 32.99
C ASP A 198 -11.53 3.09 32.74
N LEU A 199 -11.59 4.33 33.25
CA LEU A 199 -10.50 5.30 33.04
C LEU A 199 -9.17 4.86 33.68
N ASN A 200 -9.24 4.03 34.73
CA ASN A 200 -8.09 3.55 35.48
C ASN A 200 -7.65 2.13 35.09
N ASP A 201 -8.34 1.48 34.15
CA ASP A 201 -7.97 0.14 33.70
C ASP A 201 -6.54 0.10 33.12
N ILE A 202 -5.79 -0.93 33.47
CA ILE A 202 -4.54 -1.26 32.76
C ILE A 202 -4.90 -2.00 31.49
N ILE A 203 -4.59 -1.40 30.36
CA ILE A 203 -4.91 -1.98 29.04
C ILE A 203 -3.63 -2.58 28.44
N LEU A 204 -3.67 -3.87 28.12
CA LEU A 204 -2.66 -4.56 27.35
C LEU A 204 -3.20 -4.84 25.96
N ALA A 205 -2.69 -4.13 24.95
CA ALA A 205 -3.03 -4.38 23.55
C ALA A 205 -2.21 -5.53 23.00
N VAL A 206 -2.88 -6.53 22.41
CA VAL A 206 -2.24 -7.67 21.74
C VAL A 206 -2.39 -7.52 20.23
N LEU A 207 -1.26 -7.37 19.52
CA LEU A 207 -1.21 -7.15 18.07
C LEU A 207 -0.50 -8.34 17.39
N PRO A 208 -1.21 -9.43 17.10
CA PRO A 208 -0.59 -10.67 16.59
C PRO A 208 -0.14 -10.59 15.13
N GLY A 209 -0.53 -9.54 14.41
CA GLY A 209 -0.22 -9.32 13.00
C GLY A 209 -1.45 -8.98 12.17
N SER A 210 -1.22 -8.69 10.91
CA SER A 210 -2.26 -8.32 9.93
C SER A 210 -2.54 -9.42 8.89
N ARG A 211 -1.68 -10.44 8.80
CA ARG A 211 -1.82 -11.57 7.88
C ARG A 211 -2.28 -12.83 8.64
N GLY A 212 -3.14 -13.65 8.00
CA GLY A 212 -3.64 -14.89 8.62
C GLY A 212 -2.53 -15.77 9.19
N SER A 213 -1.44 -15.96 8.44
CA SER A 213 -0.27 -16.74 8.89
C SER A 213 0.45 -16.14 10.11
N GLU A 214 0.48 -14.82 10.24
CA GLU A 214 1.05 -14.14 11.40
C GLU A 214 0.16 -14.38 12.63
N VAL A 215 -1.15 -14.20 12.46
CA VAL A 215 -2.14 -14.43 13.52
C VAL A 215 -2.11 -15.89 14.00
N GLU A 216 -2.10 -16.86 13.08
CA GLU A 216 -2.01 -18.29 13.43
C GLU A 216 -0.76 -18.63 14.27
N LEU A 217 0.38 -18.03 13.94
CA LEU A 217 1.64 -18.29 14.63
C LEU A 217 1.77 -17.53 15.95
N MET A 218 1.32 -16.26 15.99
CA MET A 218 1.65 -15.35 17.08
C MET A 218 0.53 -15.18 18.11
N LEU A 219 -0.74 -15.37 17.73
CA LEU A 219 -1.85 -15.08 18.63
C LEU A 219 -1.78 -15.90 19.93
N ARG A 220 -1.61 -17.22 19.81
CA ARG A 220 -1.58 -18.11 20.97
C ARG A 220 -0.45 -17.82 21.94
N PRO A 221 0.82 -17.70 21.54
CA PRO A 221 1.91 -17.35 22.48
C PRO A 221 1.74 -15.95 23.06
N MET A 222 1.22 -14.99 22.32
CA MET A 222 0.96 -13.64 22.82
C MET A 222 -0.17 -13.63 23.86
N LEU A 223 -1.26 -14.38 23.66
CA LEU A 223 -2.32 -14.52 24.67
C LEU A 223 -1.83 -15.21 25.93
N GLN A 224 -1.00 -16.23 25.82
CA GLN A 224 -0.38 -16.87 26.99
C GLN A 224 0.50 -15.91 27.79
N ALA A 225 1.30 -15.09 27.10
CA ALA A 225 2.10 -14.06 27.75
C ALA A 225 1.22 -12.96 28.39
N ALA A 226 0.14 -12.55 27.72
CA ALA A 226 -0.82 -11.58 28.24
C ALA A 226 -1.53 -12.12 29.51
N GLN A 227 -1.90 -13.40 29.51
CA GLN A 227 -2.50 -14.06 30.68
C GLN A 227 -1.51 -14.09 31.86
N GLY A 228 -0.25 -14.52 31.62
CA GLY A 228 0.77 -14.50 32.68
C GLY A 228 1.03 -13.09 33.23
N PHE A 229 1.00 -12.07 32.38
CA PHE A 229 1.09 -10.69 32.82
C PHE A 229 -0.13 -10.30 33.69
N ALA A 230 -1.36 -10.65 33.28
CA ALA A 230 -2.58 -10.36 34.03
C ALA A 230 -2.58 -11.06 35.39
N GLU A 231 -2.09 -12.31 35.49
CA GLU A 231 -1.99 -13.06 36.72
C GLU A 231 -0.97 -12.46 37.72
N ALA A 232 0.07 -11.82 37.19
CA ALA A 232 1.07 -11.11 37.99
C ALA A 232 0.59 -9.76 38.55
N GLN A 233 -0.53 -9.22 38.04
CA GLN A 233 -1.11 -7.95 38.52
C GLN A 233 -1.99 -8.19 39.77
N PRO A 234 -2.10 -7.18 40.69
CA PRO A 234 -3.05 -7.25 41.80
C PRO A 234 -4.49 -7.48 41.34
N ALA A 235 -5.26 -8.23 42.09
CA ALA A 235 -6.64 -8.61 41.73
C ALA A 235 -7.58 -7.43 41.45
N SER A 236 -7.30 -6.26 42.06
CA SER A 236 -8.06 -5.01 41.86
C SER A 236 -7.94 -4.42 40.43
N ASN A 237 -6.95 -4.85 39.64
CA ASN A 237 -6.64 -4.29 38.32
C ASN A 237 -6.90 -5.28 37.17
N ARG A 238 -7.61 -6.39 37.44
CA ARG A 238 -7.88 -7.44 36.45
C ARG A 238 -9.26 -7.25 35.84
N SER A 239 -9.35 -6.70 34.64
CA SER A 239 -10.49 -6.91 33.75
C SER A 239 -10.00 -7.52 32.43
N VAL A 240 -10.41 -8.75 32.14
CA VAL A 240 -10.17 -9.40 30.84
C VAL A 240 -11.45 -9.19 30.05
N ARG A 241 -11.39 -8.45 28.95
CA ARG A 241 -12.50 -8.29 27.99
C ARG A 241 -12.04 -8.66 26.59
#